data_9c260abb8c3a8b26e7c296c01d2af261
#
_entry.id   9c260abb8c3a8b26e7c296c01d2af261
#
_cell.length_a   1.000
_cell.length_b   1.000
_cell.length_c   1.000
_cell.angle_alpha   90.00
_cell.angle_beta   90.00
_cell.angle_gamma   90.00
#
_symmetry.space_group_name_H-M   'P 1'
#
loop_
_entity.id
_entity.type
_entity.pdbx_description
1 polymer ?
#
loop_
_entity_poly.entity_id
_entity_poly.type
_entity_poly.pdbx_seq_one_letter_code
_entity_poly.pdbx_strand_id
1 'polypeptide(L)'
;MKKTFVLLLALCMAAVFFAVPVFAEGDGNAQPAAAPVNTQEALEQALAAAAPAGGTVTLAADITLKTPITVPANVTLDGARTYTLTADTDFNGSYVVLATGNLSNVTVNAAGKANYAVQVYGETANVTLTNVVMQNGNYSGLVVNNGASASLKGCTFAGNGFSAVELADGKDHSGAAPKLTVDSLTDEVTVRADVSANAQPVLTVENGNPVLTGKVNGQTVYANNSEAMLAALCNTQGATEIALGGNINLENPLKITQPVAVNGNGHELTVTKDITGVSGYGNAVTVEADGVKLSNLTVNANNNAKYAVHVYGAQNVTLDKVTAVNGNYNGVLVNGATVTMKDMTFRNNGGSKEMGGIELGKGTNVQNTPKVTLEGTVNSDKLDKVLYVDTQQVDAANAAGAIENKTSNLNITVGADGSVTVVDKNAKPDPKPEEKPSTPAPSAPAKANPKTGVKA
;
A
#
# COMPACT_ATOMS: atom_id res chain seq x y z
N MET A 1 41.11 -26.76 13.38
CA MET A 1 42.11 -26.18 12.48
C MET A 1 41.41 -25.05 11.71
N LYS A 2 41.60 -23.82 12.17
CA LYS A 2 41.04 -22.60 11.56
C LYS A 2 41.97 -22.16 10.44
N LYS A 3 41.50 -22.15 9.19
CA LYS A 3 42.23 -21.54 8.08
C LYS A 3 41.74 -20.11 7.87
N THR A 4 42.54 -19.18 8.34
CA THR A 4 42.42 -17.76 8.08
C THR A 4 42.83 -17.50 6.63
N PHE A 5 41.88 -17.03 5.79
CA PHE A 5 42.19 -16.54 4.45
C PHE A 5 42.37 -15.01 4.55
N VAL A 6 43.66 -14.60 4.56
CA VAL A 6 44.02 -13.19 4.38
C VAL A 6 44.06 -12.95 2.88
N LEU A 7 43.11 -12.14 2.36
CA LEU A 7 43.11 -11.66 0.98
C LEU A 7 44.01 -10.45 0.91
N LEU A 8 45.26 -10.69 0.45
CA LEU A 8 46.24 -9.66 0.16
C LEU A 8 45.83 -8.96 -1.16
N LEU A 9 45.28 -7.75 -1.10
CA LEU A 9 45.05 -6.93 -2.27
C LEU A 9 46.37 -6.33 -2.72
N ALA A 10 47.05 -6.99 -3.67
CA ALA A 10 48.25 -6.46 -4.30
C ALA A 10 47.86 -5.29 -5.23
N LEU A 11 48.08 -4.07 -4.77
CA LEU A 11 48.01 -2.87 -5.58
C LEU A 11 49.22 -2.81 -6.51
N CYS A 12 49.11 -3.32 -7.73
CA CYS A 12 50.10 -3.06 -8.80
C CYS A 12 50.02 -1.60 -9.25
N MET A 13 50.80 -0.75 -8.58
CA MET A 13 51.13 0.57 -9.15
C MET A 13 52.10 0.37 -10.33
N ALA A 14 51.58 0.29 -11.54
CA ALA A 14 52.38 0.52 -12.72
C ALA A 14 52.61 2.04 -12.82
N ALA A 15 53.76 2.50 -12.35
CA ALA A 15 54.19 3.88 -12.60
C ALA A 15 54.51 4.00 -14.09
N VAL A 16 53.58 4.48 -14.88
CA VAL A 16 53.83 4.92 -16.25
C VAL A 16 54.41 6.32 -16.17
N PHE A 17 55.73 6.43 -16.31
CA PHE A 17 56.39 7.71 -16.48
C PHE A 17 55.98 8.25 -17.89
N PHE A 18 55.06 9.20 -17.90
CA PHE A 18 54.88 10.03 -19.10
C PHE A 18 55.99 11.06 -19.17
N ALA A 19 56.80 10.98 -20.20
CA ALA A 19 57.73 12.07 -20.57
C ALA A 19 56.89 13.32 -20.84
N VAL A 20 57.02 14.33 -19.98
CA VAL A 20 56.46 15.64 -20.21
C VAL A 20 57.26 16.29 -21.32
N PRO A 21 56.71 16.65 -22.50
CA PRO A 21 57.41 17.49 -23.44
C PRO A 21 57.60 18.86 -22.83
N VAL A 22 58.87 19.28 -22.66
CA VAL A 22 59.23 20.63 -22.34
C VAL A 22 58.88 21.50 -23.54
N PHE A 23 57.81 22.25 -23.46
CA PHE A 23 57.51 23.32 -24.39
C PHE A 23 58.11 24.63 -23.87
N ALA A 24 58.79 25.33 -24.76
CA ALA A 24 59.39 26.63 -24.54
C ALA A 24 58.34 27.65 -24.07
N GLU A 25 58.80 28.54 -23.17
CA GLU A 25 58.02 29.68 -22.67
C GLU A 25 57.45 30.51 -23.79
N GLY A 26 56.11 30.48 -23.91
CA GLY A 26 55.31 31.40 -24.71
C GLY A 26 54.21 31.94 -23.84
N ASP A 27 54.17 33.24 -23.67
CA ASP A 27 53.22 34.02 -22.90
C ASP A 27 51.78 33.64 -23.11
N GLY A 28 51.05 33.38 -22.03
CA GLY A 28 49.59 33.22 -22.07
C GLY A 28 49.11 32.01 -21.28
N ASN A 29 48.62 32.25 -20.07
CA ASN A 29 48.06 31.30 -19.12
C ASN A 29 46.75 30.73 -19.62
N ALA A 30 46.79 29.95 -20.70
CA ALA A 30 45.67 29.08 -21.11
C ALA A 30 45.96 27.69 -20.57
N GLN A 31 45.37 27.34 -19.41
CA GLN A 31 45.28 25.95 -18.96
C GLN A 31 44.74 25.12 -20.15
N PRO A 32 45.41 24.03 -20.55
CA PRO A 32 44.88 23.17 -21.63
C PRO A 32 43.43 22.83 -21.31
N ALA A 33 42.55 23.06 -22.27
CA ALA A 33 41.17 22.66 -22.12
C ALA A 33 41.16 21.15 -21.83
N ALA A 34 40.49 20.77 -20.72
CA ALA A 34 40.39 19.36 -20.35
C ALA A 34 39.86 18.56 -21.54
N ALA A 35 40.47 17.40 -21.80
CA ALA A 35 40.02 16.56 -22.90
C ALA A 35 38.56 16.18 -22.72
N PRO A 36 37.74 16.15 -23.83
CA PRO A 36 36.32 15.82 -23.70
C PRO A 36 36.13 14.40 -23.19
N VAL A 37 35.22 14.23 -22.18
CA VAL A 37 34.89 12.93 -21.57
C VAL A 37 33.85 12.25 -22.48
N ASN A 38 34.32 11.52 -23.47
CA ASN A 38 33.48 10.91 -24.51
C ASN A 38 33.75 9.41 -24.76
N THR A 39 34.62 8.78 -23.95
CA THR A 39 34.87 7.34 -23.93
C THR A 39 34.94 6.83 -22.49
N GLN A 40 34.87 5.52 -22.30
CA GLN A 40 35.02 4.92 -20.96
C GLN A 40 36.39 5.25 -20.38
N GLU A 41 37.47 5.12 -21.14
CA GLU A 41 38.81 5.39 -20.68
C GLU A 41 39.01 6.87 -20.29
N ALA A 42 38.47 7.80 -21.08
CA ALA A 42 38.51 9.22 -20.74
C ALA A 42 37.72 9.53 -19.45
N LEU A 43 36.55 8.86 -19.27
CA LEU A 43 35.76 9.00 -18.09
C LEU A 43 36.49 8.47 -16.82
N GLU A 44 37.06 7.27 -16.89
CA GLU A 44 37.83 6.67 -15.80
C GLU A 44 39.03 7.53 -15.41
N GLN A 45 39.77 8.08 -16.40
CA GLN A 45 40.88 9.01 -16.17
C GLN A 45 40.43 10.32 -15.51
N ALA A 46 39.32 10.89 -15.99
CA ALA A 46 38.78 12.13 -15.42
C ALA A 46 38.29 11.94 -13.98
N LEU A 47 37.62 10.83 -13.71
CA LEU A 47 37.17 10.49 -12.34
C LEU A 47 38.36 10.25 -11.41
N ALA A 48 39.39 9.54 -11.86
CA ALA A 48 40.62 9.32 -11.09
C ALA A 48 41.39 10.63 -10.82
N ALA A 49 41.46 11.52 -11.78
CA ALA A 49 42.10 12.83 -11.65
C ALA A 49 41.33 13.75 -10.66
N ALA A 50 39.99 13.69 -10.66
CA ALA A 50 39.15 14.46 -9.76
C ALA A 50 39.13 13.92 -8.32
N ALA A 51 39.38 12.63 -8.12
CA ALA A 51 39.26 11.96 -6.80
C ALA A 51 39.98 12.64 -5.64
N PRO A 52 41.26 13.13 -5.77
CA PRO A 52 41.98 13.74 -4.66
C PRO A 52 41.43 15.11 -4.22
N ALA A 53 41.00 15.93 -5.17
CA ALA A 53 40.56 17.30 -4.93
C ALA A 53 39.03 17.46 -4.89
N GLY A 54 38.32 16.48 -5.40
CA GLY A 54 36.90 16.60 -5.66
C GLY A 54 36.60 17.40 -6.94
N GLY A 55 35.32 17.70 -7.15
CA GLY A 55 34.86 18.51 -8.26
C GLY A 55 33.85 17.81 -9.17
N THR A 56 33.59 18.40 -10.33
CA THR A 56 32.62 17.87 -11.28
C THR A 56 33.31 17.34 -12.53
N VAL A 57 32.96 16.11 -12.91
CA VAL A 57 33.33 15.51 -14.19
C VAL A 57 32.09 15.52 -15.08
N THR A 58 32.14 16.28 -16.18
CA THR A 58 31.01 16.44 -17.10
C THR A 58 31.21 15.60 -18.35
N LEU A 59 30.20 14.79 -18.71
CA LEU A 59 30.20 14.04 -19.96
C LEU A 59 30.12 14.97 -21.17
N ALA A 60 30.77 14.60 -22.26
CA ALA A 60 30.74 15.30 -23.56
C ALA A 60 30.04 14.48 -24.65
N ALA A 61 29.68 13.23 -24.39
CA ALA A 61 28.94 12.34 -25.27
C ALA A 61 28.28 11.20 -24.50
N ASP A 62 27.41 10.44 -25.18
CA ASP A 62 26.98 9.14 -24.71
C ASP A 62 28.16 8.16 -24.65
N ILE A 63 28.24 7.37 -23.59
CA ILE A 63 29.34 6.42 -23.39
C ILE A 63 28.78 5.01 -23.20
N THR A 64 29.26 4.08 -24.00
CA THR A 64 29.01 2.65 -23.81
C THR A 64 30.09 2.06 -22.93
N LEU A 65 29.69 1.36 -21.86
CA LEU A 65 30.57 0.83 -20.83
C LEU A 65 30.68 -0.69 -20.96
N LYS A 66 31.88 -1.23 -20.95
CA LYS A 66 32.16 -2.69 -20.91
C LYS A 66 32.29 -3.25 -19.47
N THR A 67 32.66 -2.39 -18.55
CA THR A 67 32.82 -2.67 -17.13
C THR A 67 32.24 -1.56 -16.27
N PRO A 68 31.90 -1.84 -15.00
CA PRO A 68 31.40 -0.83 -14.09
C PRO A 68 32.41 0.31 -13.89
N ILE A 69 31.89 1.54 -13.80
CA ILE A 69 32.68 2.68 -13.37
C ILE A 69 32.42 3.00 -11.88
N THR A 70 33.41 3.60 -11.23
CA THR A 70 33.26 4.11 -9.86
C THR A 70 33.35 5.63 -9.87
N VAL A 71 32.32 6.31 -9.32
CA VAL A 71 32.35 7.75 -9.03
C VAL A 71 32.90 7.93 -7.62
N PRO A 72 34.11 8.51 -7.45
CA PRO A 72 34.75 8.64 -6.15
C PRO A 72 33.97 9.59 -5.22
N ALA A 73 34.16 9.44 -3.90
CA ALA A 73 33.70 10.39 -2.91
C ALA A 73 34.21 11.81 -3.28
N ASN A 74 33.43 12.84 -2.95
CA ASN A 74 33.72 14.25 -3.30
C ASN A 74 33.67 14.60 -4.80
N VAL A 75 33.42 13.64 -5.69
CA VAL A 75 33.25 13.88 -7.12
C VAL A 75 31.76 13.87 -7.46
N THR A 76 31.35 14.79 -8.34
CA THR A 76 30.04 14.76 -8.99
C THR A 76 30.23 14.39 -10.48
N LEU A 77 29.59 13.31 -10.92
CA LEU A 77 29.49 13.00 -12.34
C LEU A 77 28.23 13.66 -12.91
N ASP A 78 28.43 14.53 -13.89
CA ASP A 78 27.34 15.30 -14.54
C ASP A 78 27.15 14.87 -16.01
N GLY A 79 25.96 14.40 -16.35
CA GLY A 79 25.57 14.04 -17.72
C GLY A 79 25.07 15.19 -18.56
N ALA A 80 25.19 16.45 -18.09
CA ALA A 80 24.76 17.65 -18.78
C ALA A 80 23.29 17.64 -19.24
N ARG A 81 22.42 16.83 -18.58
CA ARG A 81 21.00 16.56 -18.95
C ARG A 81 20.78 15.93 -20.33
N THR A 82 21.86 15.50 -20.99
CA THR A 82 21.81 15.02 -22.37
C THR A 82 22.38 13.63 -22.52
N TYR A 83 23.46 13.32 -21.77
CA TYR A 83 24.25 12.13 -22.04
C TYR A 83 23.88 10.93 -21.18
N THR A 84 24.11 9.77 -21.80
CA THR A 84 23.76 8.47 -21.24
C THR A 84 25.01 7.61 -21.06
N LEU A 85 25.06 6.91 -19.92
CA LEU A 85 25.98 5.79 -19.71
C LEU A 85 25.20 4.49 -19.95
N THR A 86 25.60 3.69 -20.93
CA THR A 86 24.89 2.45 -21.29
C THR A 86 25.81 1.25 -21.15
N ALA A 87 25.35 0.21 -20.49
CA ALA A 87 26.04 -1.09 -20.46
C ALA A 87 26.10 -1.71 -21.86
N ASP A 88 27.29 -2.15 -22.29
CA ASP A 88 27.52 -2.84 -23.56
C ASP A 88 26.81 -4.22 -23.60
N THR A 89 26.66 -4.78 -24.77
CA THR A 89 26.19 -6.16 -24.98
C THR A 89 27.01 -7.18 -24.20
N ASP A 90 28.33 -6.95 -24.09
CA ASP A 90 29.31 -7.78 -23.41
C ASP A 90 29.68 -7.25 -22.01
N PHE A 91 28.81 -6.44 -21.42
CA PHE A 91 29.05 -5.83 -20.10
C PHE A 91 29.27 -6.88 -19.02
N ASN A 92 30.34 -6.69 -18.26
CA ASN A 92 30.70 -7.59 -17.16
C ASN A 92 30.65 -6.87 -15.81
N GLY A 93 29.47 -6.91 -15.16
CA GLY A 93 29.26 -6.29 -13.88
C GLY A 93 27.83 -6.44 -13.38
N SER A 94 27.65 -6.37 -12.06
CA SER A 94 26.32 -6.41 -11.44
C SER A 94 25.63 -5.06 -11.43
N TYR A 95 26.36 -3.97 -11.63
CA TYR A 95 25.86 -2.58 -11.68
C TYR A 95 26.67 -1.82 -12.74
N VAL A 96 26.08 -0.75 -13.28
CA VAL A 96 26.76 0.08 -14.29
C VAL A 96 27.64 1.13 -13.61
N VAL A 97 27.11 1.79 -12.56
CA VAL A 97 27.81 2.81 -11.79
C VAL A 97 27.84 2.42 -10.31
N LEU A 98 29.04 2.37 -9.69
CA LEU A 98 29.22 2.41 -8.25
C LEU A 98 29.36 3.88 -7.83
N ALA A 99 28.37 4.40 -7.13
CA ALA A 99 28.39 5.76 -6.65
C ALA A 99 28.84 5.82 -5.18
N THR A 100 30.04 6.34 -4.95
CA THR A 100 30.49 6.83 -3.63
C THR A 100 30.54 8.35 -3.60
N GLY A 101 30.47 9.00 -4.77
CA GLY A 101 30.22 10.41 -4.99
C GLY A 101 28.87 10.66 -5.64
N ASN A 102 28.59 11.90 -5.99
CA ASN A 102 27.27 12.31 -6.48
C ASN A 102 27.09 12.05 -7.98
N LEU A 103 25.84 11.90 -8.40
CA LEU A 103 25.45 11.90 -9.81
C LEU A 103 24.46 13.03 -10.06
N SER A 104 24.60 13.71 -11.19
CA SER A 104 23.64 14.73 -11.61
C SER A 104 23.36 14.67 -13.10
N ASN A 105 22.10 14.94 -13.48
CA ASN A 105 21.68 15.19 -14.85
C ASN A 105 22.13 14.09 -15.86
N VAL A 106 22.21 12.84 -15.45
CA VAL A 106 22.73 11.72 -16.25
C VAL A 106 21.70 10.60 -16.36
N THR A 107 21.65 9.97 -17.53
CA THR A 107 20.92 8.70 -17.69
C THR A 107 21.91 7.55 -17.50
N VAL A 108 21.56 6.58 -16.65
CA VAL A 108 22.29 5.32 -16.47
C VAL A 108 21.41 4.18 -16.92
N ASN A 109 21.78 3.54 -18.01
CA ASN A 109 21.04 2.46 -18.66
C ASN A 109 21.77 1.12 -18.48
N ALA A 110 21.22 0.25 -17.68
CA ALA A 110 21.74 -1.11 -17.50
C ALA A 110 21.51 -2.01 -18.72
N ALA A 111 20.65 -1.62 -19.66
CA ALA A 111 20.36 -2.31 -20.92
C ALA A 111 19.98 -3.80 -20.74
N GLY A 112 19.49 -4.23 -19.56
CA GLY A 112 19.26 -5.62 -19.21
C GLY A 112 20.55 -6.45 -19.10
N LYS A 113 21.71 -5.79 -18.91
CA LYS A 113 23.04 -6.44 -18.81
C LYS A 113 23.60 -6.41 -17.39
N ALA A 114 23.07 -5.57 -16.53
CA ALA A 114 23.40 -5.50 -15.12
C ALA A 114 22.14 -5.62 -14.27
N ASN A 115 22.31 -6.02 -13.01
CA ASN A 115 21.22 -6.11 -12.04
C ASN A 115 20.70 -4.71 -11.68
N TYR A 116 21.59 -3.73 -11.61
CA TYR A 116 21.31 -2.37 -11.20
C TYR A 116 21.95 -1.37 -12.18
N ALA A 117 21.25 -0.25 -12.45
CA ALA A 117 21.89 0.85 -13.13
C ALA A 117 22.91 1.54 -12.20
N VAL A 118 22.52 1.81 -10.96
CA VAL A 118 23.39 2.45 -9.95
C VAL A 118 23.42 1.61 -8.67
N GLN A 119 24.61 1.48 -8.08
CA GLN A 119 24.81 0.94 -6.74
C GLN A 119 25.45 1.98 -5.83
N VAL A 120 24.92 2.14 -4.63
CA VAL A 120 25.52 2.87 -3.49
C VAL A 120 25.84 1.83 -2.41
N TYR A 121 27.10 1.73 -1.98
CA TYR A 121 27.54 0.63 -1.14
C TYR A 121 28.44 1.09 -0.01
N GLY A 122 28.19 0.56 1.20
CA GLY A 122 29.03 0.73 2.38
C GLY A 122 28.66 1.92 3.26
N GLU A 123 28.91 1.78 4.57
CA GLU A 123 28.46 2.72 5.60
C GLU A 123 28.98 4.15 5.43
N THR A 124 30.10 4.33 4.75
CA THR A 124 30.70 5.66 4.49
C THR A 124 30.14 6.33 3.24
N ALA A 125 29.43 5.60 2.38
CA ALA A 125 28.81 6.16 1.18
C ALA A 125 27.58 6.98 1.56
N ASN A 126 27.63 8.29 1.24
CA ASN A 126 26.52 9.22 1.42
C ASN A 126 26.42 10.08 0.18
N VAL A 127 25.51 9.74 -0.71
CA VAL A 127 25.44 10.31 -2.06
C VAL A 127 24.13 11.03 -2.30
N THR A 128 24.18 12.05 -3.15
CA THR A 128 23.03 12.73 -3.71
C THR A 128 22.93 12.43 -5.20
N LEU A 129 21.79 11.94 -5.64
CA LEU A 129 21.45 11.71 -7.04
C LEU A 129 20.41 12.76 -7.44
N THR A 130 20.78 13.65 -8.38
CA THR A 130 19.92 14.77 -8.79
C THR A 130 19.58 14.67 -10.28
N ASN A 131 18.29 14.61 -10.64
CA ASN A 131 17.83 14.46 -12.02
C ASN A 131 18.50 13.27 -12.75
N VAL A 132 18.64 12.14 -12.07
CA VAL A 132 19.24 10.92 -12.64
C VAL A 132 18.12 10.02 -13.14
N VAL A 133 18.25 9.54 -14.38
CA VAL A 133 17.38 8.50 -14.94
C VAL A 133 18.09 7.15 -14.77
N MET A 134 17.46 6.19 -14.09
CA MET A 134 18.01 4.86 -13.84
C MET A 134 17.09 3.81 -14.46
N GLN A 135 17.59 3.11 -15.48
CA GLN A 135 16.72 2.28 -16.29
C GLN A 135 17.30 0.92 -16.68
N ASN A 136 16.36 -0.01 -16.96
CA ASN A 136 16.62 -1.35 -17.53
C ASN A 136 17.56 -2.21 -16.68
N GLY A 137 17.56 -2.04 -15.35
CA GLY A 137 18.19 -2.96 -14.43
C GLY A 137 17.40 -4.28 -14.36
N ASN A 138 18.09 -5.43 -14.38
CA ASN A 138 17.40 -6.74 -14.24
C ASN A 138 16.66 -6.89 -12.91
N TYR A 139 17.14 -6.21 -11.86
CA TYR A 139 16.49 -6.15 -10.56
C TYR A 139 15.89 -4.76 -10.34
N SER A 140 16.71 -3.76 -10.07
CA SER A 140 16.24 -2.41 -9.77
C SER A 140 17.09 -1.34 -10.46
N GLY A 141 16.55 -0.12 -10.55
CA GLY A 141 17.34 1.00 -11.09
C GLY A 141 18.46 1.40 -10.15
N LEU A 142 18.18 1.46 -8.86
CA LEU A 142 19.14 1.77 -7.79
C LEU A 142 19.16 0.65 -6.74
N VAL A 143 20.34 0.31 -6.24
CA VAL A 143 20.48 -0.41 -4.98
C VAL A 143 21.29 0.44 -3.97
N VAL A 144 20.74 0.60 -2.76
CA VAL A 144 21.42 1.20 -1.60
C VAL A 144 21.71 0.09 -0.61
N ASN A 145 22.99 -0.18 -0.36
CA ASN A 145 23.38 -1.45 0.23
C ASN A 145 24.42 -1.26 1.35
N ASN A 146 24.33 -2.14 2.37
CA ASN A 146 25.33 -2.27 3.44
C ASN A 146 25.58 -0.97 4.18
N GLY A 147 24.54 -0.35 4.73
CA GLY A 147 24.64 0.87 5.54
C GLY A 147 24.81 2.17 4.77
N ALA A 148 24.85 2.10 3.45
CA ALA A 148 24.95 3.28 2.60
C ALA A 148 23.75 4.21 2.76
N SER A 149 23.95 5.49 2.44
CA SER A 149 22.93 6.52 2.41
C SER A 149 22.82 7.13 1.02
N ALA A 150 21.59 7.26 0.51
CA ALA A 150 21.30 7.93 -0.75
C ALA A 150 20.17 8.94 -0.60
N SER A 151 20.29 10.10 -1.25
CA SER A 151 19.25 11.11 -1.38
C SER A 151 18.91 11.29 -2.86
N LEU A 152 17.63 11.11 -3.22
CA LEU A 152 17.14 11.22 -4.58
C LEU A 152 16.38 12.54 -4.75
N LYS A 153 16.75 13.33 -5.76
CA LYS A 153 16.12 14.62 -6.11
C LYS A 153 15.76 14.64 -7.57
N GLY A 154 14.47 14.64 -7.89
CA GLY A 154 14.01 14.64 -9.29
C GLY A 154 14.46 13.43 -10.11
N CYS A 155 14.76 12.31 -9.47
CA CYS A 155 15.17 11.07 -10.14
C CYS A 155 13.97 10.34 -10.74
N THR A 156 14.20 9.65 -11.87
CA THR A 156 13.19 8.82 -12.54
C THR A 156 13.71 7.42 -12.83
N PHE A 157 12.78 6.47 -12.97
CA PHE A 157 13.07 5.06 -13.14
C PHE A 157 12.23 4.48 -14.27
N ALA A 158 12.79 3.59 -15.08
CA ALA A 158 12.04 2.95 -16.16
C ALA A 158 12.57 1.55 -16.48
N GLY A 159 11.68 0.61 -16.78
CA GLY A 159 12.03 -0.72 -17.31
C GLY A 159 12.85 -1.60 -16.35
N ASN A 160 12.82 -1.34 -15.06
CA ASN A 160 13.52 -2.14 -14.06
C ASN A 160 12.69 -3.36 -13.64
N GLY A 161 13.33 -4.49 -13.31
CA GLY A 161 12.68 -5.79 -13.17
C GLY A 161 11.82 -5.94 -11.91
N PHE A 162 12.27 -5.46 -10.72
CA PHE A 162 11.55 -5.66 -9.47
C PHE A 162 11.02 -4.38 -8.84
N SER A 163 11.82 -3.32 -8.83
CA SER A 163 11.46 -2.04 -8.21
C SER A 163 12.29 -0.91 -8.79
N ALA A 164 11.90 0.33 -8.50
CA ALA A 164 12.73 1.48 -8.78
C ALA A 164 14.00 1.45 -7.93
N VAL A 165 13.85 1.24 -6.62
CA VAL A 165 14.95 1.19 -5.64
C VAL A 165 14.90 -0.09 -4.83
N GLU A 166 16.06 -0.68 -4.58
CA GLU A 166 16.26 -1.76 -3.63
C GLU A 166 17.11 -1.28 -2.45
N LEU A 167 16.68 -1.59 -1.23
CA LEU A 167 17.40 -1.37 0.01
C LEU A 167 17.88 -2.74 0.50
N ALA A 168 19.20 -2.92 0.67
CA ALA A 168 19.78 -4.21 1.04
C ALA A 168 20.82 -4.04 2.15
N ASP A 169 21.00 -5.09 2.94
CA ASP A 169 22.01 -5.14 4.03
C ASP A 169 23.17 -6.10 3.73
N GLY A 170 23.46 -6.31 2.45
CA GLY A 170 24.51 -7.18 1.97
C GLY A 170 24.00 -8.58 1.60
N LYS A 171 24.82 -9.31 0.86
CA LYS A 171 24.47 -10.63 0.31
C LYS A 171 24.07 -11.66 1.36
N ASP A 172 24.70 -11.59 2.54
CA ASP A 172 24.49 -12.56 3.62
C ASP A 172 23.66 -11.95 4.77
N HIS A 173 22.96 -10.83 4.53
CA HIS A 173 22.17 -10.10 5.53
C HIS A 173 22.92 -9.81 6.83
N SER A 174 24.21 -9.50 6.72
CA SER A 174 25.10 -9.21 7.85
C SER A 174 25.56 -7.75 7.92
N GLY A 175 25.12 -6.91 6.99
CA GLY A 175 25.49 -5.52 6.89
C GLY A 175 24.60 -4.59 7.71
N ALA A 176 24.95 -3.30 7.68
CA ALA A 176 24.21 -2.25 8.35
C ALA A 176 22.96 -1.83 7.55
N ALA A 177 22.02 -1.20 8.27
CA ALA A 177 20.77 -0.70 7.71
C ALA A 177 20.99 0.39 6.65
N PRO A 178 20.50 0.24 5.42
CA PRO A 178 20.58 1.27 4.39
C PRO A 178 19.64 2.43 4.70
N LYS A 179 19.96 3.62 4.18
CA LYS A 179 19.16 4.83 4.35
C LYS A 179 18.83 5.44 3.00
N LEU A 180 17.57 5.77 2.81
CA LEU A 180 17.07 6.39 1.59
C LEU A 180 16.24 7.63 1.93
N THR A 181 16.56 8.75 1.28
CA THR A 181 15.73 9.95 1.28
C THR A 181 15.23 10.17 -0.14
N VAL A 182 13.93 10.40 -0.31
CA VAL A 182 13.30 10.70 -1.61
C VAL A 182 12.44 11.94 -1.49
N ASP A 183 12.33 12.74 -2.55
CA ASP A 183 11.40 13.88 -2.58
C ASP A 183 9.96 13.40 -2.41
N SER A 184 9.58 12.36 -3.17
CA SER A 184 8.26 11.73 -3.14
C SER A 184 8.33 10.29 -3.64
N LEU A 185 7.39 9.46 -3.18
CA LEU A 185 7.05 8.22 -3.85
C LEU A 185 5.96 8.52 -4.88
N THR A 186 6.08 7.94 -6.06
CA THR A 186 5.07 7.97 -7.12
C THR A 186 4.68 6.55 -7.49
N ASP A 187 3.70 6.36 -8.35
CA ASP A 187 3.32 5.01 -8.79
C ASP A 187 4.45 4.30 -9.58
N GLU A 188 5.44 5.08 -10.06
CA GLU A 188 6.64 4.58 -10.75
C GLU A 188 7.84 4.39 -9.81
N VAL A 189 7.85 5.06 -8.64
CA VAL A 189 8.95 5.03 -7.67
C VAL A 189 8.58 4.13 -6.50
N THR A 190 8.73 2.83 -6.69
CA THR A 190 8.56 1.84 -5.62
C THR A 190 9.90 1.50 -5.00
N VAL A 191 9.92 1.29 -3.69
CA VAL A 191 11.10 0.90 -2.92
C VAL A 191 10.88 -0.48 -2.32
N ARG A 192 11.79 -1.40 -2.57
CA ARG A 192 11.79 -2.75 -2.00
C ARG A 192 12.91 -2.87 -0.99
N ALA A 193 12.63 -3.48 0.15
CA ALA A 193 13.63 -3.76 1.17
C ALA A 193 13.91 -5.27 1.27
N ASP A 194 15.13 -5.66 0.96
CA ASP A 194 15.68 -7.00 1.11
C ASP A 194 16.74 -6.98 2.22
N VAL A 195 16.25 -6.98 3.46
CA VAL A 195 17.06 -6.77 4.66
C VAL A 195 16.68 -7.74 5.76
N SER A 196 17.62 -8.05 6.64
CA SER A 196 17.35 -8.82 7.86
C SER A 196 16.48 -8.03 8.85
N ALA A 197 15.90 -8.75 9.79
CA ALA A 197 15.09 -8.13 10.85
C ALA A 197 15.86 -7.07 11.68
N ASN A 198 17.18 -7.22 11.78
CA ASN A 198 18.05 -6.34 12.57
C ASN A 198 18.55 -5.12 11.80
N ALA A 199 18.41 -5.09 10.47
CA ALA A 199 18.90 -4.02 9.60
C ALA A 199 17.75 -3.30 8.89
N GLN A 200 16.68 -2.96 9.63
CA GLN A 200 15.53 -2.28 9.05
C GLN A 200 15.94 -0.96 8.40
N PRO A 201 15.56 -0.72 7.14
CA PRO A 201 15.98 0.45 6.41
C PRO A 201 15.32 1.71 6.97
N VAL A 202 15.98 2.85 6.79
CA VAL A 202 15.39 4.17 7.07
C VAL A 202 14.97 4.79 5.74
N LEU A 203 13.66 4.91 5.54
CA LEU A 203 13.07 5.63 4.41
C LEU A 203 12.51 6.97 4.88
N THR A 204 12.97 8.06 4.28
CA THR A 204 12.44 9.41 4.49
C THR A 204 11.81 9.92 3.20
N VAL A 205 10.56 10.38 3.27
CA VAL A 205 9.85 11.01 2.16
C VAL A 205 9.71 12.50 2.48
N GLU A 206 10.41 13.37 1.75
CA GLU A 206 10.58 14.80 2.13
C GLU A 206 9.27 15.59 2.04
N ASN A 207 8.40 15.30 1.07
CA ASN A 207 7.10 15.98 0.95
C ASN A 207 6.08 15.55 2.01
N GLY A 208 6.41 14.58 2.88
CA GLY A 208 5.54 14.09 3.95
C GLY A 208 4.29 13.33 3.47
N ASN A 209 4.21 12.96 2.20
CA ASN A 209 3.08 12.17 1.69
C ASN A 209 3.01 10.81 2.38
N PRO A 210 1.80 10.29 2.61
CA PRO A 210 1.62 8.97 3.21
C PRO A 210 2.28 7.88 2.37
N VAL A 211 2.80 6.85 3.04
CA VAL A 211 3.45 5.70 2.42
C VAL A 211 2.60 4.46 2.62
N LEU A 212 2.22 3.81 1.51
CA LEU A 212 1.66 2.48 1.50
C LEU A 212 2.79 1.47 1.71
N THR A 213 2.64 0.58 2.67
CA THR A 213 3.60 -0.51 2.89
C THR A 213 2.96 -1.85 2.60
N GLY A 214 3.74 -2.77 2.04
CA GLY A 214 3.30 -4.14 1.78
C GLY A 214 4.42 -5.14 2.02
N LYS A 215 4.05 -6.43 2.15
CA LYS A 215 5.01 -7.54 2.08
C LYS A 215 4.71 -8.39 0.87
N VAL A 216 5.70 -8.55 0.02
CA VAL A 216 5.64 -9.37 -1.19
C VAL A 216 6.80 -10.38 -1.15
N ASN A 217 6.49 -11.67 -1.18
CA ASN A 217 7.49 -12.74 -1.03
C ASN A 217 8.40 -12.58 0.20
N GLY A 218 7.84 -12.11 1.31
CA GLY A 218 8.55 -11.86 2.57
C GLY A 218 9.32 -10.53 2.66
N GLN A 219 9.47 -9.80 1.58
CA GLN A 219 10.18 -8.52 1.52
C GLN A 219 9.23 -7.34 1.67
N THR A 220 9.67 -6.29 2.34
CA THR A 220 8.86 -5.08 2.51
C THR A 220 8.92 -4.23 1.23
N VAL A 221 7.75 -3.76 0.78
CA VAL A 221 7.60 -2.81 -0.33
C VAL A 221 7.02 -1.53 0.22
N TYR A 222 7.62 -0.40 -0.15
CA TYR A 222 7.11 0.94 0.12
C TYR A 222 6.67 1.58 -1.19
N ALA A 223 5.48 2.14 -1.20
CA ALA A 223 4.88 2.72 -2.39
C ALA A 223 4.11 4.00 -2.06
N ASN A 224 3.77 4.77 -3.08
CA ASN A 224 2.83 5.87 -2.97
C ASN A 224 1.47 5.37 -2.43
N ASN A 225 0.88 6.11 -1.50
CA ASN A 225 -0.42 5.76 -0.91
C ASN A 225 -1.56 6.15 -1.87
N SER A 226 -1.65 5.48 -3.00
CA SER A 226 -2.61 5.72 -4.08
C SER A 226 -3.54 4.52 -4.31
N GLU A 227 -4.67 4.76 -4.99
CA GLU A 227 -5.59 3.72 -5.45
C GLU A 227 -4.87 2.70 -6.35
N ALA A 228 -4.06 3.19 -7.31
CA ALA A 228 -3.35 2.34 -8.26
C ALA A 228 -2.39 1.38 -7.56
N MET A 229 -1.60 1.88 -6.60
CA MET A 229 -0.66 1.06 -5.85
C MET A 229 -1.33 0.09 -4.88
N LEU A 230 -2.43 0.51 -4.24
CA LEU A 230 -3.22 -0.39 -3.40
C LEU A 230 -3.81 -1.53 -4.24
N ALA A 231 -4.41 -1.22 -5.39
CA ALA A 231 -4.97 -2.22 -6.30
C ALA A 231 -3.89 -3.16 -6.84
N ALA A 232 -2.71 -2.63 -7.20
CA ALA A 232 -1.59 -3.44 -7.66
C ALA A 232 -1.12 -4.42 -6.58
N LEU A 233 -0.88 -3.95 -5.34
CA LEU A 233 -0.44 -4.80 -4.24
C LEU A 233 -1.49 -5.85 -3.84
N CYS A 234 -2.77 -5.49 -3.80
CA CYS A 234 -3.88 -6.43 -3.52
C CYS A 234 -3.99 -7.58 -4.52
N ASN A 235 -3.38 -7.43 -5.71
CA ASN A 235 -3.44 -8.41 -6.78
C ASN A 235 -2.05 -8.95 -7.18
N THR A 236 -1.00 -8.58 -6.44
CA THR A 236 0.35 -9.10 -6.66
C THR A 236 0.49 -10.49 -6.05
N GLN A 237 0.95 -11.46 -6.84
CA GLN A 237 1.25 -12.80 -6.35
C GLN A 237 2.36 -12.75 -5.29
N GLY A 238 2.13 -13.44 -4.16
CA GLY A 238 3.06 -13.44 -3.04
C GLY A 238 2.92 -12.23 -2.10
N ALA A 239 1.99 -11.32 -2.37
CA ALA A 239 1.60 -10.30 -1.39
C ALA A 239 0.90 -10.96 -0.20
N THR A 240 1.31 -10.62 1.02
CA THR A 240 0.74 -11.19 2.26
C THR A 240 0.16 -10.14 3.18
N GLU A 241 0.76 -8.96 3.23
CA GLU A 241 0.35 -7.85 4.10
C GLU A 241 0.39 -6.53 3.33
N ILE A 242 -0.58 -5.66 3.60
CA ILE A 242 -0.63 -4.28 3.12
C ILE A 242 -1.11 -3.41 4.27
N ALA A 243 -0.46 -2.26 4.47
CA ALA A 243 -0.84 -1.28 5.47
C ALA A 243 -0.94 0.11 4.82
N LEU A 244 -2.09 0.77 5.02
CA LEU A 244 -2.30 2.12 4.54
C LEU A 244 -1.50 3.12 5.38
N GLY A 245 -0.91 4.11 4.72
CA GLY A 245 -0.24 5.23 5.37
C GLY A 245 -1.12 6.47 5.52
N GLY A 246 -2.29 6.47 4.87
CA GLY A 246 -3.24 7.58 4.85
C GLY A 246 -4.55 7.17 4.18
N ASN A 247 -5.51 8.10 4.13
CA ASN A 247 -6.76 7.90 3.40
C ASN A 247 -6.49 7.77 1.89
N ILE A 248 -7.31 6.97 1.20
CA ILE A 248 -7.23 6.79 -0.25
C ILE A 248 -8.59 7.07 -0.88
N ASN A 249 -8.61 7.89 -1.91
CA ASN A 249 -9.77 8.08 -2.76
C ASN A 249 -9.82 6.98 -3.83
N LEU A 250 -10.99 6.36 -4.00
CA LEU A 250 -11.23 5.35 -5.01
C LEU A 250 -12.09 5.96 -6.13
N GLU A 251 -11.61 5.95 -7.34
CA GLU A 251 -12.37 6.29 -8.54
C GLU A 251 -12.91 5.03 -9.24
N ASN A 252 -12.36 3.86 -8.88
CA ASN A 252 -12.73 2.55 -9.41
C ASN A 252 -13.01 1.56 -8.27
N PRO A 253 -13.75 0.47 -8.53
CA PRO A 253 -13.89 -0.63 -7.58
C PRO A 253 -12.54 -1.24 -7.23
N LEU A 254 -12.20 -1.32 -5.95
CA LEU A 254 -11.05 -2.09 -5.48
C LEU A 254 -11.39 -3.58 -5.47
N LYS A 255 -10.74 -4.35 -6.31
CA LYS A 255 -10.89 -5.81 -6.36
C LYS A 255 -9.70 -6.49 -5.71
N ILE A 256 -9.95 -7.50 -4.85
CA ILE A 256 -8.93 -8.28 -4.14
C ILE A 256 -9.05 -9.74 -4.58
N THR A 257 -8.06 -10.20 -5.37
CA THR A 257 -8.05 -11.54 -5.97
C THR A 257 -6.91 -12.42 -5.45
N GLN A 258 -6.11 -11.92 -4.50
CA GLN A 258 -5.06 -12.68 -3.84
C GLN A 258 -5.30 -12.75 -2.33
N PRO A 259 -4.87 -13.83 -1.65
CA PRO A 259 -4.99 -13.98 -0.20
C PRO A 259 -4.05 -12.99 0.51
N VAL A 260 -4.57 -11.82 0.88
CA VAL A 260 -3.79 -10.74 1.48
C VAL A 260 -4.50 -10.17 2.70
N ALA A 261 -3.72 -9.72 3.68
CA ALA A 261 -4.22 -8.96 4.82
C ALA A 261 -4.01 -7.46 4.56
N VAL A 262 -5.11 -6.69 4.52
CA VAL A 262 -5.08 -5.23 4.39
C VAL A 262 -5.41 -4.61 5.74
N ASN A 263 -4.47 -3.86 6.30
CA ASN A 263 -4.65 -3.09 7.52
C ASN A 263 -4.83 -1.61 7.14
N GLY A 264 -6.00 -1.07 7.43
CA GLY A 264 -6.28 0.35 7.19
C GLY A 264 -5.56 1.31 8.13
N ASN A 265 -5.00 0.83 9.26
CA ASN A 265 -4.39 1.66 10.31
C ASN A 265 -5.31 2.80 10.81
N GLY A 266 -6.63 2.61 10.73
CA GLY A 266 -7.63 3.63 11.06
C GLY A 266 -7.94 4.60 9.92
N HIS A 267 -7.34 4.42 8.75
CA HIS A 267 -7.62 5.24 7.57
C HIS A 267 -8.86 4.80 6.81
N GLU A 268 -9.24 5.62 5.83
CA GLU A 268 -10.46 5.47 5.06
C GLU A 268 -10.18 5.27 3.56
N LEU A 269 -10.94 4.36 2.95
CA LEU A 269 -11.11 4.25 1.50
C LEU A 269 -12.43 4.93 1.15
N THR A 270 -12.40 6.01 0.35
CA THR A 270 -13.60 6.78 -0.01
C THR A 270 -13.86 6.73 -1.51
N VAL A 271 -15.04 6.27 -1.93
CA VAL A 271 -15.43 6.29 -3.35
C VAL A 271 -15.80 7.71 -3.76
N THR A 272 -15.05 8.30 -4.69
CA THR A 272 -15.23 9.69 -5.12
C THR A 272 -15.97 9.83 -6.45
N LYS A 273 -16.13 8.74 -7.21
CA LYS A 273 -16.81 8.69 -8.49
C LYS A 273 -17.94 7.66 -8.45
N ASP A 274 -19.07 7.94 -9.11
CA ASP A 274 -20.16 6.96 -9.20
C ASP A 274 -19.71 5.70 -9.95
N ILE A 275 -19.61 4.60 -9.22
CA ILE A 275 -19.25 3.27 -9.73
C ILE A 275 -20.44 2.31 -9.70
N THR A 276 -21.65 2.74 -9.33
CA THR A 276 -22.83 1.87 -9.19
C THR A 276 -23.21 1.13 -10.48
N GLY A 277 -22.91 1.73 -11.62
CA GLY A 277 -23.14 1.19 -12.95
C GLY A 277 -22.07 0.23 -13.48
N VAL A 278 -20.95 0.04 -12.75
CA VAL A 278 -19.88 -0.87 -13.18
C VAL A 278 -20.41 -2.30 -13.12
N SER A 279 -20.41 -2.96 -14.29
CA SER A 279 -20.96 -4.32 -14.43
C SER A 279 -20.26 -5.32 -13.53
N GLY A 280 -21.03 -5.99 -12.67
CA GLY A 280 -20.53 -6.99 -11.72
C GLY A 280 -19.80 -6.42 -10.49
N TYR A 281 -19.39 -5.16 -10.49
CA TYR A 281 -18.47 -4.61 -9.48
C TYR A 281 -18.85 -3.21 -9.00
N GLY A 282 -20.08 -2.82 -8.97
CA GLY A 282 -20.52 -1.52 -8.46
C GLY A 282 -20.36 -1.33 -6.93
N ASN A 283 -19.33 -1.92 -6.32
CA ASN A 283 -19.05 -1.93 -4.89
C ASN A 283 -17.68 -1.28 -4.62
N ALA A 284 -17.49 -0.62 -3.47
CA ALA A 284 -16.22 0.05 -3.18
C ALA A 284 -15.06 -0.96 -3.09
N VAL A 285 -15.24 -2.03 -2.32
CA VAL A 285 -14.26 -3.13 -2.20
C VAL A 285 -14.96 -4.44 -2.52
N THR A 286 -14.39 -5.25 -3.41
CA THR A 286 -14.85 -6.62 -3.72
C THR A 286 -13.75 -7.62 -3.41
N VAL A 287 -14.05 -8.60 -2.55
CA VAL A 287 -13.16 -9.68 -2.13
C VAL A 287 -13.56 -10.96 -2.84
N GLU A 288 -12.65 -11.52 -3.64
CA GLU A 288 -12.87 -12.76 -4.40
C GLU A 288 -11.85 -13.88 -4.05
N ALA A 289 -10.85 -13.58 -3.22
CA ALA A 289 -9.87 -14.57 -2.79
C ALA A 289 -10.15 -15.09 -1.38
N ASP A 290 -9.89 -16.37 -1.17
CA ASP A 290 -9.97 -17.01 0.14
C ASP A 290 -8.92 -16.42 1.10
N GLY A 291 -9.24 -16.39 2.39
CA GLY A 291 -8.32 -16.01 3.44
C GLY A 291 -7.96 -14.52 3.52
N VAL A 292 -8.62 -13.66 2.72
CA VAL A 292 -8.43 -12.21 2.81
C VAL A 292 -8.83 -11.69 4.18
N LYS A 293 -8.02 -10.79 4.72
CA LYS A 293 -8.33 -10.05 5.95
C LYS A 293 -8.35 -8.56 5.68
N LEU A 294 -9.46 -7.89 6.01
CA LEU A 294 -9.54 -6.43 6.11
C LEU A 294 -9.61 -6.05 7.59
N SER A 295 -8.79 -5.11 8.03
CA SER A 295 -8.74 -4.73 9.44
C SER A 295 -8.49 -3.24 9.65
N ASN A 296 -9.04 -2.69 10.76
CA ASN A 296 -8.87 -1.29 11.18
C ASN A 296 -9.10 -0.29 10.03
N LEU A 297 -10.20 -0.45 9.29
CA LEU A 297 -10.44 0.22 8.01
C LEU A 297 -11.85 0.79 7.97
N THR A 298 -11.98 2.04 7.53
CA THR A 298 -13.27 2.57 7.10
C THR A 298 -13.39 2.43 5.59
N VAL A 299 -14.47 1.81 5.11
CA VAL A 299 -14.83 1.78 3.69
C VAL A 299 -16.07 2.62 3.50
N ASN A 300 -15.88 3.77 2.85
CA ASN A 300 -16.93 4.76 2.60
C ASN A 300 -17.35 4.69 1.13
N ALA A 301 -18.50 4.08 0.91
CA ALA A 301 -19.11 4.03 -0.42
C ALA A 301 -19.57 5.41 -0.92
N ASN A 302 -19.73 6.40 -0.01
CA ASN A 302 -20.05 7.80 -0.30
C ASN A 302 -21.28 7.98 -1.19
N ASN A 303 -22.23 7.05 -1.12
CA ASN A 303 -23.40 6.93 -2.01
C ASN A 303 -23.04 6.76 -3.51
N ASN A 304 -21.79 6.51 -3.82
CA ASN A 304 -21.24 6.28 -5.15
C ASN A 304 -21.01 4.79 -5.45
N ALA A 305 -21.29 3.90 -4.49
CA ALA A 305 -21.22 2.45 -4.66
C ALA A 305 -22.46 1.76 -4.06
N LYS A 306 -22.77 0.56 -4.54
CA LYS A 306 -23.89 -0.24 -4.06
C LYS A 306 -23.65 -0.68 -2.60
N TYR A 307 -22.50 -1.24 -2.34
CA TYR A 307 -22.05 -1.71 -1.03
C TYR A 307 -20.65 -1.15 -0.72
N ALA A 308 -20.35 -0.94 0.55
CA ALA A 308 -18.98 -0.63 0.94
C ALA A 308 -18.07 -1.84 0.73
N VAL A 309 -18.48 -3.03 1.18
CA VAL A 309 -17.71 -4.27 0.97
C VAL A 309 -18.62 -5.35 0.37
N HIS A 310 -18.13 -6.04 -0.62
CA HIS A 310 -18.74 -7.23 -1.20
C HIS A 310 -17.76 -8.41 -1.09
N VAL A 311 -18.19 -9.49 -0.45
CA VAL A 311 -17.45 -10.77 -0.42
C VAL A 311 -18.15 -11.75 -1.31
N TYR A 312 -17.49 -12.17 -2.38
CA TYR A 312 -18.08 -12.97 -3.44
C TYR A 312 -17.37 -14.31 -3.60
N GLY A 313 -18.03 -15.40 -3.23
CA GLY A 313 -17.55 -16.78 -3.37
C GLY A 313 -16.35 -17.15 -2.49
N ALA A 314 -15.70 -16.20 -1.86
CA ALA A 314 -14.47 -16.37 -1.09
C ALA A 314 -14.73 -17.04 0.27
N GLN A 315 -13.81 -17.89 0.70
CA GLN A 315 -13.88 -18.62 1.96
C GLN A 315 -12.89 -18.08 3.00
N ASN A 316 -13.24 -18.17 4.27
CA ASN A 316 -12.39 -17.78 5.39
C ASN A 316 -11.95 -16.30 5.35
N VAL A 317 -12.82 -15.42 4.87
CA VAL A 317 -12.58 -13.97 4.87
C VAL A 317 -12.80 -13.42 6.27
N THR A 318 -11.97 -12.48 6.68
CA THR A 318 -12.10 -11.79 7.98
C THR A 318 -12.25 -10.29 7.78
N LEU A 319 -13.29 -9.71 8.38
CA LEU A 319 -13.46 -8.27 8.54
C LEU A 319 -13.35 -7.95 10.05
N ASP A 320 -12.27 -7.28 10.46
CA ASP A 320 -11.94 -7.02 11.87
C ASP A 320 -11.83 -5.51 12.11
N LYS A 321 -12.72 -4.93 12.91
CA LYS A 321 -12.81 -3.48 13.14
C LYS A 321 -12.97 -2.70 11.82
N VAL A 322 -13.86 -3.20 10.97
CA VAL A 322 -14.21 -2.51 9.71
C VAL A 322 -15.46 -1.67 9.94
N THR A 323 -15.39 -0.42 9.47
CA THR A 323 -16.53 0.50 9.41
C THR A 323 -17.01 0.59 7.97
N ALA A 324 -18.24 0.15 7.70
CA ALA A 324 -18.87 0.20 6.37
C ALA A 324 -19.93 1.30 6.35
N VAL A 325 -19.74 2.32 5.48
CA VAL A 325 -20.60 3.51 5.49
C VAL A 325 -21.05 3.93 4.12
N ASN A 326 -22.23 4.56 4.07
CA ASN A 326 -22.80 5.26 2.91
C ASN A 326 -22.99 4.35 1.67
N GLY A 327 -23.21 3.03 1.85
CA GLY A 327 -23.60 2.14 0.76
C GLY A 327 -25.05 2.43 0.31
N ASN A 328 -25.31 2.45 -1.02
CA ASN A 328 -26.66 2.64 -1.55
C ASN A 328 -27.63 1.52 -1.18
N TYR A 329 -27.09 0.34 -0.84
CA TYR A 329 -27.78 -0.80 -0.27
C TYR A 329 -27.25 -1.07 1.14
N ASN A 330 -26.88 -2.29 1.50
CA ASN A 330 -26.26 -2.56 2.80
C ASN A 330 -24.77 -2.17 2.85
N GLY A 331 -24.20 -2.12 4.05
CA GLY A 331 -22.77 -1.88 4.22
C GLY A 331 -21.93 -3.01 3.65
N VAL A 332 -22.30 -4.27 3.93
CA VAL A 332 -21.60 -5.48 3.46
C VAL A 332 -22.57 -6.42 2.75
N LEU A 333 -22.19 -6.89 1.57
CA LEU A 333 -22.84 -7.98 0.86
C LEU A 333 -21.98 -9.25 0.95
N VAL A 334 -22.60 -10.38 1.31
CA VAL A 334 -21.95 -11.70 1.34
C VAL A 334 -22.67 -12.63 0.38
N ASN A 335 -22.05 -12.96 -0.75
CA ASN A 335 -22.58 -13.85 -1.75
C ASN A 335 -21.81 -15.18 -1.76
N GLY A 336 -22.46 -16.26 -1.29
CA GLY A 336 -21.90 -17.60 -1.31
C GLY A 336 -20.50 -17.73 -0.67
N ALA A 337 -20.21 -16.88 0.29
CA ALA A 337 -18.90 -16.75 0.93
C ALA A 337 -18.96 -17.09 2.42
N THR A 338 -17.83 -17.41 3.00
CA THR A 338 -17.69 -17.62 4.46
C THR A 338 -16.90 -16.45 5.05
N VAL A 339 -17.52 -15.70 5.99
CA VAL A 339 -16.94 -14.46 6.52
C VAL A 339 -17.04 -14.43 8.05
N THR A 340 -15.94 -14.13 8.71
CA THR A 340 -15.93 -13.73 10.11
C THR A 340 -15.87 -12.21 10.21
N MET A 341 -16.85 -11.62 10.89
CA MET A 341 -16.97 -10.19 11.11
C MET A 341 -16.83 -9.89 12.60
N LYS A 342 -15.80 -9.13 12.97
CA LYS A 342 -15.49 -8.80 14.35
C LYS A 342 -15.42 -7.30 14.56
N ASP A 343 -16.09 -6.80 15.63
CA ASP A 343 -16.10 -5.39 16.00
C ASP A 343 -16.50 -4.45 14.84
N MET A 344 -17.60 -4.79 14.16
CA MET A 344 -18.08 -4.07 12.97
C MET A 344 -18.86 -2.81 13.32
N THR A 345 -18.80 -1.82 12.42
CA THR A 345 -19.64 -0.63 12.49
C THR A 345 -20.31 -0.35 11.14
N PHE A 346 -21.63 -0.13 11.16
CA PHE A 346 -22.44 0.21 9.98
C PHE A 346 -23.09 1.57 10.19
N ARG A 347 -22.97 2.49 9.21
CA ARG A 347 -23.56 3.83 9.28
C ARG A 347 -24.08 4.29 7.93
N ASN A 348 -25.25 4.94 7.94
CA ASN A 348 -25.85 5.62 6.79
C ASN A 348 -25.97 4.72 5.53
N ASN A 349 -26.02 3.40 5.69
CA ASN A 349 -26.20 2.49 4.57
C ASN A 349 -27.68 2.39 4.20
N GLY A 350 -27.97 2.01 2.94
CA GLY A 350 -29.30 1.78 2.44
C GLY A 350 -29.99 3.00 1.88
N GLY A 351 -29.41 4.19 1.98
CA GLY A 351 -30.00 5.42 1.43
C GLY A 351 -31.47 5.58 1.84
N SER A 352 -32.38 5.68 0.84
CA SER A 352 -33.83 5.70 1.02
C SER A 352 -34.45 4.31 1.19
N LYS A 353 -33.67 3.24 1.11
CA LYS A 353 -34.14 1.85 1.27
C LYS A 353 -34.06 1.42 2.74
N GLU A 354 -34.92 0.52 3.14
CA GLU A 354 -34.93 -0.04 4.49
C GLU A 354 -33.82 -1.10 4.68
N MET A 355 -32.58 -0.74 4.40
CA MET A 355 -31.39 -1.59 4.49
C MET A 355 -30.34 -0.91 5.37
N GLY A 356 -29.38 -1.65 5.89
CA GLY A 356 -28.42 -1.06 6.83
C GLY A 356 -27.07 -1.76 6.91
N GLY A 357 -27.01 -2.96 7.46
CA GLY A 357 -25.75 -3.62 7.80
C GLY A 357 -25.29 -4.64 6.77
N ILE A 358 -25.65 -5.89 6.97
CA ILE A 358 -25.17 -7.07 6.24
C ILE A 358 -26.30 -7.63 5.40
N GLU A 359 -26.01 -7.96 4.15
CA GLU A 359 -26.89 -8.71 3.28
C GLU A 359 -26.28 -10.07 2.96
N LEU A 360 -27.10 -11.11 3.07
CA LEU A 360 -26.73 -12.47 2.70
C LEU A 360 -27.49 -12.87 1.44
N GLY A 361 -26.76 -13.23 0.39
CA GLY A 361 -27.31 -13.75 -0.86
C GLY A 361 -26.45 -14.86 -1.43
N LYS A 362 -27.01 -15.68 -2.29
CA LYS A 362 -26.24 -16.74 -2.96
C LYS A 362 -25.28 -16.16 -4.00
N GLY A 363 -25.72 -15.15 -4.71
CA GLY A 363 -25.00 -14.60 -5.85
C GLY A 363 -25.15 -15.40 -7.13
N THR A 364 -24.93 -14.74 -8.27
CA THR A 364 -24.94 -15.39 -9.58
C THR A 364 -23.66 -16.20 -9.75
N ASN A 365 -23.74 -17.41 -10.24
CA ASN A 365 -22.60 -18.32 -10.49
C ASN A 365 -21.83 -18.79 -9.23
N VAL A 366 -22.38 -18.59 -8.03
CA VAL A 366 -21.80 -19.12 -6.77
C VAL A 366 -22.69 -20.24 -6.25
N GLN A 367 -22.12 -21.40 -5.97
CA GLN A 367 -22.87 -22.57 -5.51
C GLN A 367 -23.01 -22.62 -3.98
N ASN A 368 -22.10 -22.00 -3.25
CA ASN A 368 -22.06 -22.07 -1.80
C ASN A 368 -23.16 -21.22 -1.14
N THR A 369 -23.70 -21.69 -0.03
CA THR A 369 -24.55 -20.89 0.85
C THR A 369 -23.66 -19.91 1.62
N PRO A 370 -24.04 -18.62 1.74
CA PRO A 370 -23.30 -17.67 2.53
C PRO A 370 -23.31 -18.07 4.02
N LYS A 371 -22.19 -17.88 4.69
CA LYS A 371 -22.05 -18.11 6.13
C LYS A 371 -21.31 -16.97 6.79
N VAL A 372 -21.90 -16.38 7.84
CA VAL A 372 -21.32 -15.27 8.58
C VAL A 372 -21.23 -15.62 10.05
N THR A 373 -20.05 -15.48 10.63
CA THR A 373 -19.83 -15.48 12.06
C THR A 373 -19.65 -14.04 12.54
N LEU A 374 -20.49 -13.60 13.46
CA LEU A 374 -20.41 -12.27 14.08
C LEU A 374 -19.75 -12.38 15.45
N GLU A 375 -18.69 -11.62 15.71
CA GLU A 375 -17.93 -11.62 16.96
C GLU A 375 -17.74 -10.22 17.52
N GLY A 376 -17.46 -10.11 18.82
CA GLY A 376 -17.21 -8.86 19.50
C GLY A 376 -18.42 -7.93 19.53
N THR A 377 -18.25 -6.68 19.13
CA THR A 377 -19.31 -5.67 19.15
C THR A 377 -19.73 -5.31 17.72
N VAL A 378 -21.03 -5.32 17.47
CA VAL A 378 -21.60 -4.84 16.20
C VAL A 378 -22.42 -3.57 16.48
N ASN A 379 -22.01 -2.45 15.87
CA ASN A 379 -22.68 -1.17 15.97
C ASN A 379 -23.40 -0.85 14.68
N SER A 380 -24.62 -0.32 14.78
CA SER A 380 -25.39 0.14 13.62
C SER A 380 -26.28 1.31 14.02
N ASP A 381 -26.43 2.29 13.14
CA ASP A 381 -27.41 3.38 13.25
C ASP A 381 -28.82 2.90 12.92
N LYS A 382 -28.97 1.73 12.27
CA LYS A 382 -30.21 1.05 11.96
C LYS A 382 -30.15 -0.38 12.55
N LEU A 383 -30.31 -0.50 13.84
CA LEU A 383 -30.07 -1.78 14.53
C LEU A 383 -31.02 -2.90 14.05
N ASP A 384 -32.28 -2.58 13.79
CA ASP A 384 -33.28 -3.48 13.26
C ASP A 384 -33.02 -3.93 11.81
N LYS A 385 -32.11 -3.26 11.11
CA LYS A 385 -31.68 -3.53 9.73
C LYS A 385 -30.22 -3.98 9.64
N VAL A 386 -29.62 -4.41 10.77
CA VAL A 386 -28.21 -4.82 10.78
C VAL A 386 -27.95 -6.08 9.96
N LEU A 387 -28.97 -6.90 9.77
CA LEU A 387 -28.89 -8.11 8.95
C LEU A 387 -30.13 -8.26 8.08
N TYR A 388 -29.90 -8.57 6.79
CA TYR A 388 -30.91 -8.93 5.83
C TYR A 388 -30.54 -10.24 5.14
N VAL A 389 -31.49 -11.17 5.04
CA VAL A 389 -31.32 -12.42 4.29
C VAL A 389 -32.18 -12.34 3.03
N ASP A 390 -31.54 -12.41 1.85
CA ASP A 390 -32.26 -12.49 0.58
C ASP A 390 -32.83 -13.91 0.40
N THR A 391 -34.07 -14.10 0.83
CA THR A 391 -34.76 -15.40 0.77
C THR A 391 -35.08 -15.86 -0.65
N GLN A 392 -34.97 -14.99 -1.66
CA GLN A 392 -35.07 -15.40 -3.06
C GLN A 392 -33.82 -16.14 -3.55
N GLN A 393 -32.69 -15.90 -2.89
CA GLN A 393 -31.38 -16.49 -3.23
C GLN A 393 -30.91 -17.51 -2.19
N VAL A 394 -31.23 -17.30 -0.91
CA VAL A 394 -30.89 -18.21 0.19
C VAL A 394 -32.14 -18.95 0.59
N ASP A 395 -32.14 -20.27 0.44
CA ASP A 395 -33.24 -21.10 0.90
C ASP A 395 -33.52 -20.83 2.38
N ALA A 396 -34.77 -20.56 2.74
CA ALA A 396 -35.20 -20.26 4.09
C ALA A 396 -34.74 -21.33 5.11
N ALA A 397 -34.71 -22.61 4.71
CA ALA A 397 -34.20 -23.70 5.53
C ALA A 397 -32.71 -23.56 5.90
N ASN A 398 -31.93 -22.90 5.05
CA ASN A 398 -30.50 -22.64 5.27
C ASN A 398 -30.24 -21.27 5.91
N ALA A 399 -31.23 -20.38 5.94
CA ALA A 399 -31.06 -19.02 6.46
C ALA A 399 -30.66 -19.01 7.95
N ALA A 400 -31.29 -19.84 8.76
CA ALA A 400 -30.98 -19.94 10.19
C ALA A 400 -29.55 -20.43 10.45
N GLY A 401 -29.00 -21.31 9.59
CA GLY A 401 -27.62 -21.81 9.67
C GLY A 401 -26.57 -20.87 9.04
N ALA A 402 -27.01 -19.84 8.33
CA ALA A 402 -26.11 -18.88 7.67
C ALA A 402 -25.47 -17.89 8.65
N ILE A 403 -25.98 -17.75 9.87
CA ILE A 403 -25.51 -16.84 10.89
C ILE A 403 -25.09 -17.58 12.16
N GLU A 404 -23.86 -17.36 12.59
CA GLU A 404 -23.37 -17.70 13.90
C GLU A 404 -23.13 -16.42 14.71
N ASN A 405 -24.01 -16.12 15.66
CA ASN A 405 -23.92 -14.91 16.48
C ASN A 405 -23.17 -15.14 17.79
N LYS A 406 -21.96 -14.56 17.88
CA LYS A 406 -21.12 -14.51 19.09
C LYS A 406 -20.90 -13.08 19.59
N THR A 407 -21.75 -12.13 19.19
CA THR A 407 -21.59 -10.72 19.59
C THR A 407 -21.86 -10.55 21.08
N SER A 408 -21.16 -9.60 21.69
CA SER A 408 -21.35 -9.23 23.09
C SER A 408 -22.60 -8.39 23.33
N ASN A 409 -23.05 -7.63 22.31
CA ASN A 409 -24.11 -6.62 22.45
C ASN A 409 -25.44 -6.95 21.77
N LEU A 410 -25.50 -7.92 20.84
CA LEU A 410 -26.73 -8.22 20.09
C LEU A 410 -27.20 -9.64 20.29
N ASN A 411 -28.52 -9.82 20.41
CA ASN A 411 -29.20 -11.09 20.15
C ASN A 411 -29.77 -11.03 18.74
N ILE A 412 -29.33 -11.94 17.88
CA ILE A 412 -29.79 -12.05 16.49
C ILE A 412 -30.45 -13.42 16.34
N THR A 413 -31.69 -13.43 15.89
CA THR A 413 -32.45 -14.65 15.60
C THR A 413 -32.90 -14.60 14.13
N VAL A 414 -32.69 -15.69 13.41
CA VAL A 414 -33.19 -15.87 12.05
C VAL A 414 -34.28 -16.94 12.06
N GLY A 415 -35.47 -16.55 11.66
CA GLY A 415 -36.61 -17.45 11.57
C GLY A 415 -36.51 -18.47 10.44
N ALA A 416 -37.31 -19.51 10.46
CA ALA A 416 -37.36 -20.53 9.42
C ALA A 416 -37.85 -19.96 8.06
N ASP A 417 -38.49 -18.81 8.08
CA ASP A 417 -38.93 -18.06 6.89
C ASP A 417 -37.91 -17.03 6.40
N GLY A 418 -36.72 -16.98 7.05
CA GLY A 418 -35.67 -16.01 6.75
C GLY A 418 -35.88 -14.65 7.44
N SER A 419 -36.94 -14.47 8.22
CA SER A 419 -37.13 -13.26 9.01
C SER A 419 -36.00 -13.06 10.02
N VAL A 420 -35.54 -11.81 10.20
CA VAL A 420 -34.46 -11.49 11.12
C VAL A 420 -34.99 -10.62 12.24
N THR A 421 -34.68 -11.02 13.48
CA THR A 421 -34.94 -10.23 14.69
C THR A 421 -33.61 -9.89 15.34
N VAL A 422 -33.40 -8.60 15.63
CA VAL A 422 -32.20 -8.09 16.30
C VAL A 422 -32.60 -7.33 17.54
N VAL A 423 -32.02 -7.70 18.69
CA VAL A 423 -32.27 -7.06 19.98
C VAL A 423 -30.95 -6.66 20.61
N ASP A 424 -30.84 -5.41 21.04
CA ASP A 424 -29.70 -4.93 21.82
C ASP A 424 -29.78 -5.54 23.24
N LYS A 425 -28.77 -6.31 23.65
CA LYS A 425 -28.65 -6.89 24.98
C LYS A 425 -28.55 -5.84 26.10
N ASN A 426 -28.10 -4.62 25.73
CA ASN A 426 -27.87 -3.51 26.64
C ASN A 426 -29.03 -2.49 26.62
N ALA A 427 -30.06 -2.70 25.79
CA ALA A 427 -31.23 -1.83 25.78
C ALA A 427 -31.89 -1.83 27.15
N LYS A 428 -32.06 -0.66 27.77
CA LYS A 428 -32.88 -0.53 28.97
C LYS A 428 -34.31 -0.91 28.58
N PRO A 429 -35.02 -1.70 29.43
CA PRO A 429 -36.42 -1.94 29.21
C PRO A 429 -37.14 -0.58 29.04
N ASP A 430 -37.98 -0.46 28.02
CA ASP A 430 -38.85 0.69 27.92
C ASP A 430 -39.57 0.87 29.25
N PRO A 431 -39.65 2.11 29.79
CA PRO A 431 -40.43 2.35 30.98
C PRO A 431 -41.83 1.86 30.70
N LYS A 432 -42.28 0.90 31.53
CA LYS A 432 -43.64 0.37 31.44
C LYS A 432 -44.59 1.57 31.26
N PRO A 433 -45.47 1.58 30.26
CA PRO A 433 -46.42 2.67 30.12
C PRO A 433 -47.07 2.90 31.47
N GLU A 434 -46.97 4.09 32.04
CA GLU A 434 -47.71 4.46 33.23
C GLU A 434 -49.18 4.14 32.96
N GLU A 435 -49.73 3.20 33.73
CA GLU A 435 -51.16 2.97 33.68
C GLU A 435 -51.82 4.31 33.97
N LYS A 436 -52.41 4.90 32.95
CA LYS A 436 -53.21 6.11 33.10
C LYS A 436 -54.17 5.85 34.23
N PRO A 437 -54.19 6.67 35.30
CA PRO A 437 -55.13 6.48 36.38
C PRO A 437 -56.53 6.32 35.80
N SER A 438 -57.17 5.17 36.12
CA SER A 438 -58.56 4.94 35.71
C SER A 438 -59.39 6.05 36.28
N THR A 439 -59.96 6.88 35.43
CA THR A 439 -60.93 7.91 35.84
C THR A 439 -62.08 7.20 36.56
N PRO A 440 -62.43 7.57 37.80
CA PRO A 440 -63.52 6.94 38.50
C PRO A 440 -64.78 7.07 37.65
N ALA A 441 -65.53 5.99 37.50
CA ALA A 441 -66.79 5.98 36.79
C ALA A 441 -67.74 7.03 37.41
N PRO A 442 -68.45 7.84 36.59
CA PRO A 442 -69.39 8.81 37.14
C PRO A 442 -70.43 8.10 38.01
N SER A 443 -70.56 8.55 39.23
CA SER A 443 -71.60 8.08 40.18
C SER A 443 -72.99 8.28 39.62
N ALA A 444 -73.81 7.25 39.64
CA ALA A 444 -75.20 7.27 39.16
C ALA A 444 -75.97 8.35 39.88
N PRO A 445 -76.90 9.10 39.21
CA PRO A 445 -77.69 10.14 39.88
C PRO A 445 -78.59 9.53 40.94
N ALA A 446 -78.60 10.18 42.12
CA ALA A 446 -79.43 9.81 43.24
C ALA A 446 -80.91 9.89 42.81
N LYS A 447 -81.68 8.80 43.08
CA LYS A 447 -83.10 8.74 42.86
C LYS A 447 -83.80 9.78 43.77
N ALA A 448 -84.56 10.72 43.18
CA ALA A 448 -85.41 11.64 43.94
C ALA A 448 -86.49 10.91 44.68
N ASN A 449 -86.66 11.18 46.00
CA ASN A 449 -87.76 10.69 46.83
C ASN A 449 -89.04 11.36 46.37
N PRO A 450 -90.21 10.60 46.36
CA PRO A 450 -91.49 11.17 46.00
C PRO A 450 -92.02 12.06 47.18
N LYS A 451 -92.36 13.29 46.82
CA LYS A 451 -93.10 14.17 47.79
C LYS A 451 -94.48 13.63 48.03
N THR A 452 -94.75 13.26 49.28
CA THR A 452 -96.11 13.02 49.81
C THR A 452 -96.84 14.33 49.93
N GLY A 453 -97.89 14.47 49.18
CA GLY A 453 -98.82 15.57 49.32
C GLY A 453 -99.73 15.46 50.57
N VAL A 454 -99.87 16.52 51.29
CA VAL A 454 -100.99 16.71 52.21
C VAL A 454 -101.82 17.94 51.78
N LYS A 455 -103.13 17.74 51.66
CA LYS A 455 -104.11 18.72 51.43
C LYS A 455 -104.35 19.58 52.70
N ALA A 456 -104.60 20.84 52.48
CA ALA A 456 -105.72 21.61 53.01
C ALA A 456 -105.76 22.92 52.25
#